data_b1446f6246c59a27bb1ea5e6f33da14d
#
_entry.id   b1446f6246c59a27bb1ea5e6f33da14d
#
_cell.length_a   1.000
_cell.length_b   1.000
_cell.length_c   1.000
_cell.angle_alpha   90.00
_cell.angle_beta   90.00
_cell.angle_gamma   90.00
#
_symmetry.space_group_name_H-M   'P 1'
#
loop_
_entity.id
_entity.type
_entity.pdbx_description
1 polymer ?
#
loop_
_entity_poly.entity_id
_entity_poly.type
_entity_poly.pdbx_seq_one_letter_code
_entity_poly.pdbx_strand_id
1 'polypeptide(L)'
;MEYYQSQAGRVYAYDPATQQYLIDQAIANGWTDVTGSWPPPPAPPTADDNKAKAKQLLADTDWSEVPSVNDQSLSPHLDNGAAFVAYRSAIRSIAVNPVAGDIVWPAQPKAQWGN
;
A
#
# COMPACT_ATOMS: atom_id res chain seq x y z
N MET A 1 0.73 -15.62 -24.86
CA MET A 1 1.53 -16.45 -23.98
C MET A 1 0.61 -17.19 -23.01
N GLU A 2 0.87 -18.45 -22.77
CA GLU A 2 0.06 -19.26 -21.85
C GLU A 2 0.82 -19.50 -20.55
N TYR A 3 0.11 -19.58 -19.44
CA TYR A 3 0.67 -19.73 -18.10
C TYR A 3 0.17 -21.02 -17.47
N TYR A 4 1.09 -21.80 -16.91
CA TYR A 4 0.79 -23.09 -16.27
C TYR A 4 1.43 -23.13 -14.88
N GLN A 5 0.66 -23.60 -13.89
CA GLN A 5 1.14 -23.74 -12.53
C GLN A 5 1.47 -25.21 -12.25
N SER A 6 2.71 -25.46 -11.81
CA SER A 6 3.16 -26.80 -11.43
C SER A 6 2.53 -27.23 -10.10
N GLN A 7 2.65 -28.52 -9.76
CA GLN A 7 2.17 -29.06 -8.48
C GLN A 7 2.89 -28.44 -7.28
N ALA A 8 4.10 -27.90 -7.49
CA ALA A 8 4.85 -27.19 -6.47
C ALA A 8 4.43 -25.73 -6.31
N GLY A 9 3.46 -25.23 -7.10
CA GLY A 9 2.95 -23.86 -7.03
C GLY A 9 3.70 -22.87 -7.91
N ARG A 10 4.69 -23.31 -8.69
CA ARG A 10 5.44 -22.45 -9.61
C ARG A 10 4.66 -22.20 -10.88
N VAL A 11 4.67 -20.96 -11.38
CA VAL A 11 4.03 -20.59 -12.65
C VAL A 11 5.10 -20.39 -13.71
N TYR A 12 4.87 -21.01 -14.88
CA TYR A 12 5.74 -20.91 -16.04
C TYR A 12 4.97 -20.32 -17.21
N ALA A 13 5.63 -19.44 -17.96
CA ALA A 13 5.06 -18.81 -19.14
C ALA A 13 5.63 -19.49 -20.39
N TYR A 14 4.76 -19.90 -21.31
CA TYR A 14 5.13 -20.54 -22.57
C TYR A 14 4.48 -19.85 -23.75
N ASP A 15 5.23 -19.72 -24.84
CA ASP A 15 4.74 -19.21 -26.12
C ASP A 15 4.20 -20.38 -26.95
N PRO A 16 2.87 -20.49 -27.21
CA PRO A 16 2.31 -21.60 -27.96
C PRO A 16 2.82 -21.65 -29.41
N ALA A 17 3.32 -20.55 -29.97
CA ALA A 17 3.85 -20.54 -31.33
C ALA A 17 5.20 -21.25 -31.44
N THR A 18 6.02 -21.25 -30.38
CA THR A 18 7.39 -21.79 -30.40
C THR A 18 7.64 -22.85 -29.33
N GLN A 19 6.80 -22.96 -28.32
CA GLN A 19 6.98 -23.80 -27.16
C GLN A 19 5.80 -24.74 -26.89
N GLN A 20 5.01 -25.07 -27.92
CA GLN A 20 3.84 -25.94 -27.76
C GLN A 20 4.20 -27.29 -27.15
N TYR A 21 5.39 -27.83 -27.44
CA TYR A 21 5.84 -29.07 -26.85
C TYR A 21 6.00 -29.01 -25.33
N LEU A 22 6.39 -27.84 -24.80
CA LEU A 22 6.49 -27.63 -23.35
C LEU A 22 5.10 -27.50 -22.71
N ILE A 23 4.16 -26.89 -23.41
CA ILE A 23 2.76 -26.80 -22.98
C ILE A 23 2.16 -28.23 -22.90
N ASP A 24 2.39 -29.03 -23.92
CA ASP A 24 1.92 -30.40 -23.93
C ASP A 24 2.50 -31.22 -22.78
N GLN A 25 3.77 -31.00 -22.43
CA GLN A 25 4.40 -31.63 -21.28
C GLN A 25 3.78 -31.17 -19.96
N ALA A 26 3.49 -29.86 -19.83
CA ALA A 26 2.85 -29.33 -18.64
C ALA A 26 1.47 -29.93 -18.41
N ILE A 27 0.67 -30.08 -19.46
CA ILE A 27 -0.64 -30.72 -19.42
C ILE A 27 -0.49 -32.19 -19.04
N ALA A 28 0.47 -32.90 -19.64
CA ALA A 28 0.72 -34.32 -19.34
C ALA A 28 1.18 -34.51 -17.89
N ASN A 29 1.88 -33.56 -17.30
CA ASN A 29 2.32 -33.56 -15.91
C ASN A 29 1.23 -33.19 -14.92
N GLY A 30 0.03 -32.83 -15.39
CA GLY A 30 -1.09 -32.45 -14.53
C GLY A 30 -1.01 -31.01 -14.00
N TRP A 31 -0.25 -30.16 -14.67
CA TRP A 31 -0.17 -28.74 -14.28
C TRP A 31 -1.48 -28.02 -14.60
N THR A 32 -1.80 -27.00 -13.80
CA THR A 32 -3.02 -26.21 -13.96
C THR A 32 -2.80 -25.08 -14.95
N ASP A 33 -3.70 -24.94 -15.93
CA ASP A 33 -3.73 -23.80 -16.84
C ASP A 33 -4.30 -22.58 -16.07
N VAL A 34 -3.46 -21.58 -15.85
CA VAL A 34 -3.83 -20.35 -15.15
C VAL A 34 -3.77 -19.11 -16.06
N THR A 35 -3.78 -19.33 -17.38
CA THR A 35 -3.60 -18.26 -18.37
C THR A 35 -4.58 -17.10 -18.18
N GLY A 36 -5.85 -17.39 -17.90
CA GLY A 36 -6.88 -16.37 -17.70
C GLY A 36 -6.87 -15.72 -16.32
N SER A 37 -6.16 -16.28 -15.35
CA SER A 37 -6.15 -15.81 -13.97
C SER A 37 -4.76 -15.35 -13.49
N TRP A 38 -3.78 -15.33 -14.37
CA TRP A 38 -2.43 -14.90 -14.04
C TRP A 38 -2.07 -13.57 -14.74
N PRO A 39 -1.44 -12.59 -14.05
CA PRO A 39 -1.14 -12.63 -12.61
C PRO A 39 -2.42 -12.54 -11.77
N PRO A 40 -2.44 -13.14 -10.56
CA PRO A 40 -3.59 -12.99 -9.68
C PRO A 40 -3.74 -11.53 -9.25
N PRO A 41 -4.97 -11.05 -8.98
CA PRO A 41 -5.13 -9.69 -8.46
C PRO A 41 -4.37 -9.56 -7.14
N PRO A 42 -3.79 -8.36 -6.85
CA PRO A 42 -3.09 -8.16 -5.59
C PRO A 42 -4.06 -8.36 -4.40
N ALA A 43 -3.56 -9.00 -3.34
CA ALA A 43 -4.35 -9.18 -2.14
C ALA A 43 -4.65 -7.82 -1.49
N PRO A 44 -5.85 -7.62 -0.89
CA PRO A 44 -6.13 -6.41 -0.16
C PRO A 44 -5.17 -6.26 1.04
N PRO A 45 -4.91 -5.02 1.50
CA PRO A 45 -4.05 -4.81 2.65
C PRO A 45 -4.58 -5.53 3.90
N THR A 46 -3.67 -6.07 4.71
CA THR A 46 -4.03 -6.64 6.01
C THR A 46 -4.15 -5.52 7.05
N ALA A 47 -4.68 -5.86 8.24
CA ALA A 47 -4.71 -4.91 9.36
C ALA A 47 -3.29 -4.44 9.72
N ASP A 48 -2.29 -5.35 9.68
CA ASP A 48 -0.90 -4.99 9.96
C ASP A 48 -0.32 -4.06 8.89
N ASP A 49 -0.65 -4.26 7.63
CA ASP A 49 -0.24 -3.37 6.53
C ASP A 49 -0.78 -1.96 6.76
N ASN A 50 -2.05 -1.84 7.11
CA ASN A 50 -2.70 -0.56 7.37
C ASN A 50 -2.13 0.12 8.61
N LYS A 51 -1.82 -0.64 9.64
CA LYS A 51 -1.15 -0.12 10.85
C LYS A 51 0.23 0.45 10.51
N ALA A 52 1.02 -0.27 9.72
CA ALA A 52 2.35 0.17 9.30
C ALA A 52 2.27 1.46 8.50
N LYS A 53 1.30 1.56 7.57
CA LYS A 53 1.08 2.77 6.79
C LYS A 53 0.67 3.95 7.67
N ALA A 54 -0.24 3.73 8.63
CA ALA A 54 -0.66 4.79 9.56
C ALA A 54 0.52 5.30 10.38
N LYS A 55 1.37 4.40 10.90
CA LYS A 55 2.59 4.80 11.64
C LYS A 55 3.53 5.61 10.76
N GLN A 56 3.70 5.24 9.50
CA GLN A 56 4.55 5.98 8.56
C GLN A 56 4.00 7.39 8.33
N LEU A 57 2.69 7.52 8.14
CA LEU A 57 2.05 8.83 7.94
C LEU A 57 2.18 9.72 9.17
N LEU A 58 2.10 9.13 10.38
CA LEU A 58 2.36 9.87 11.62
C LEU A 58 3.82 10.33 11.69
N ALA A 59 4.77 9.46 11.37
CA ALA A 59 6.19 9.81 11.37
C ALA A 59 6.47 10.95 10.37
N ASP A 60 5.85 10.90 9.19
CA ASP A 60 6.02 11.92 8.15
C ASP A 60 5.51 13.30 8.58
N THR A 61 4.61 13.37 9.57
CA THR A 61 4.00 14.60 10.04
C THR A 61 4.36 14.95 11.49
N ASP A 62 5.26 14.20 12.13
CA ASP A 62 5.69 14.48 13.52
C ASP A 62 6.27 15.88 13.67
N TRP A 63 6.95 16.40 12.64
CA TRP A 63 7.51 17.75 12.64
C TRP A 63 6.46 18.83 12.93
N SER A 64 5.20 18.59 12.56
CA SER A 64 4.12 19.57 12.75
C SER A 64 3.73 19.75 14.21
N GLU A 65 4.14 18.83 15.09
CA GLU A 65 3.84 18.90 16.52
C GLU A 65 4.99 19.48 17.35
N VAL A 66 6.10 19.83 16.71
CA VAL A 66 7.20 20.48 17.41
C VAL A 66 6.75 21.87 17.88
N PRO A 67 6.86 22.20 19.20
CA PRO A 67 6.35 23.47 19.72
C PRO A 67 6.86 24.70 19.01
N SER A 68 8.15 24.71 18.63
CA SER A 68 8.72 25.87 17.92
C SER A 68 8.18 26.06 16.52
N VAL A 69 7.66 25.01 15.89
CA VAL A 69 7.03 25.09 14.55
C VAL A 69 5.68 25.80 14.64
N ASN A 70 4.94 25.57 15.73
CA ASN A 70 3.62 26.14 15.95
C ASN A 70 3.63 27.45 16.74
N ASP A 71 4.78 27.90 17.17
CA ASP A 71 4.91 29.11 17.98
C ASP A 71 4.74 30.36 17.09
N GLN A 72 3.62 31.06 17.24
CA GLN A 72 3.28 32.23 16.45
C GLN A 72 4.17 33.43 16.72
N SER A 73 4.94 33.40 17.81
CA SER A 73 5.93 34.42 18.08
C SER A 73 7.20 34.29 17.25
N LEU A 74 7.38 33.13 16.62
CA LEU A 74 8.52 32.87 15.76
C LEU A 74 8.13 33.07 14.28
N SER A 75 9.10 33.37 13.45
CA SER A 75 8.88 33.57 12.02
C SER A 75 9.94 32.78 11.22
N PRO A 76 9.54 31.92 10.27
CA PRO A 76 8.16 31.53 9.98
C PRO A 76 7.58 30.55 11.01
N HIS A 77 6.26 30.47 11.09
CA HIS A 77 5.55 29.49 11.91
C HIS A 77 4.47 28.78 11.08
N LEU A 78 4.05 27.62 11.56
CA LEU A 78 3.01 26.84 10.88
C LEU A 78 1.63 27.45 11.20
N ASP A 79 0.96 27.96 10.16
CA ASP A 79 -0.34 28.62 10.29
C ASP A 79 -1.51 27.65 10.41
N ASN A 80 -1.41 26.47 9.73
CA ASN A 80 -2.50 25.51 9.70
C ASN A 80 -2.22 24.26 10.57
N GLY A 81 -1.61 24.47 11.73
CA GLY A 81 -1.34 23.39 12.69
C GLY A 81 -2.58 22.61 13.09
N ALA A 82 -3.74 23.30 13.20
CA ALA A 82 -5.01 22.64 13.53
C ALA A 82 -5.42 21.62 12.47
N ALA A 83 -5.15 21.87 11.18
CA ALA A 83 -5.43 20.93 10.12
C ALA A 83 -4.57 19.66 10.26
N PHE A 84 -3.30 19.83 10.64
CA PHE A 84 -2.40 18.69 10.91
C PHE A 84 -2.84 17.88 12.14
N VAL A 85 -3.29 18.57 13.19
CA VAL A 85 -3.83 17.90 14.39
C VAL A 85 -5.03 17.03 14.03
N ALA A 86 -5.97 17.55 13.25
CA ALA A 86 -7.14 16.82 12.81
C ALA A 86 -6.75 15.61 11.94
N TYR A 87 -5.83 15.80 10.99
CA TYR A 87 -5.32 14.74 10.13
C TYR A 87 -4.65 13.65 10.96
N ARG A 88 -3.75 14.02 11.88
CA ARG A 88 -3.02 13.06 12.72
C ARG A 88 -3.95 12.30 13.65
N SER A 89 -5.00 12.95 14.16
CA SER A 89 -6.02 12.27 14.98
C SER A 89 -6.74 11.19 14.21
N ALA A 90 -7.12 11.45 12.96
CA ALA A 90 -7.75 10.45 12.09
C ALA A 90 -6.79 9.28 11.78
N ILE A 91 -5.52 9.57 11.50
CA ILE A 91 -4.50 8.54 11.25
C ILE A 91 -4.24 7.72 12.51
N ARG A 92 -4.18 8.37 13.67
CA ARG A 92 -3.96 7.69 14.96
C ARG A 92 -5.07 6.68 15.25
N SER A 93 -6.32 7.00 14.93
CA SER A 93 -7.45 6.09 15.10
C SER A 93 -7.24 4.80 14.29
N ILE A 94 -6.70 4.92 13.09
CA ILE A 94 -6.38 3.76 12.24
C ILE A 94 -5.21 2.97 12.83
N ALA A 95 -4.19 3.66 13.35
CA ALA A 95 -3.02 2.99 13.94
C ALA A 95 -3.36 2.21 15.22
N VAL A 96 -4.29 2.72 16.01
CA VAL A 96 -4.71 2.09 17.28
C VAL A 96 -5.67 0.94 17.05
N ASN A 97 -6.60 1.09 16.09
CA ASN A 97 -7.59 0.07 15.74
C ASN A 97 -7.51 -0.26 14.25
N PRO A 98 -6.42 -0.91 13.79
CA PRO A 98 -6.28 -1.21 12.39
C PRO A 98 -7.32 -2.24 11.93
N VAL A 99 -7.86 -2.02 10.73
CA VAL A 99 -8.78 -2.95 10.08
C VAL A 99 -8.16 -3.40 8.76
N ALA A 100 -8.51 -4.62 8.34
CA ALA A 100 -8.08 -5.14 7.05
C ALA A 100 -8.90 -4.54 5.91
N GLY A 101 -8.33 -4.55 4.70
CA GLY A 101 -8.99 -4.09 3.50
C GLY A 101 -8.60 -2.68 3.10
N ASP A 102 -9.23 -2.19 2.04
CA ASP A 102 -8.94 -0.85 1.53
C ASP A 102 -9.56 0.20 2.45
N ILE A 103 -8.72 1.13 2.88
CA ILE A 103 -9.13 2.24 3.76
C ILE A 103 -9.13 3.52 2.93
N VAL A 104 -10.13 4.36 3.15
CA VAL A 104 -10.12 5.72 2.61
C VAL A 104 -9.23 6.56 3.53
N TRP A 105 -8.00 6.82 3.08
CA TRP A 105 -7.04 7.58 3.86
C TRP A 105 -7.37 9.08 3.83
N PRO A 106 -7.32 9.77 5.00
CA PRO A 106 -7.50 11.23 5.00
C PRO A 106 -6.44 11.91 4.12
N ALA A 107 -6.81 13.02 3.51
CA ALA A 107 -5.87 13.83 2.74
C ALA A 107 -4.90 14.55 3.68
N GLN A 108 -3.60 14.41 3.44
CA GLN A 108 -2.59 15.12 4.23
C GLN A 108 -2.66 16.61 3.94
N PRO A 109 -2.76 17.48 4.97
CA PRO A 109 -2.74 18.92 4.76
C PRO A 109 -1.42 19.38 4.15
N LYS A 110 -1.48 20.45 3.40
CA LYS A 110 -0.30 21.11 2.87
C LYS A 110 0.12 22.20 3.85
N ALA A 111 1.39 22.19 4.27
CA ALA A 111 1.89 23.16 5.24
C ALA A 111 1.70 24.59 4.72
N GLN A 112 1.16 25.46 5.57
CA GLN A 112 1.01 26.88 5.31
C GLN A 112 1.80 27.65 6.37
N TRP A 113 2.72 28.48 5.90
CA TRP A 113 3.65 29.20 6.78
C TRP A 113 3.25 30.65 6.91
N GLY A 114 3.20 31.12 8.15
CA GLY A 114 2.97 32.53 8.49
C GLY A 114 4.25 33.25 8.90
N ASN A 115 4.24 34.53 8.83
CA ASN A 115 5.36 35.36 9.25
C ASN A 115 5.01 36.24 10.44
#